data_1941faba55a3730a83490acf6f517173
#
_entry.id   1941faba55a3730a83490acf6f517173
#
_cell.length_a   1.000
_cell.length_b   1.000
_cell.length_c   1.000
_cell.angle_alpha   90.00
_cell.angle_beta   90.00
_cell.angle_gamma   90.00
#
_symmetry.space_group_name_H-M   'P 1'
#
loop_
_entity.id
_entity.type
_entity.pdbx_description
1 polymer ?
#
loop_
_entity_poly.entity_id
_entity_poly.type
_entity_poly.pdbx_seq_one_letter_code
_entity_poly.pdbx_strand_id
1 'polypeptide(L)'
;MDTVIFRQNTEGLYGGVEWTNPPQNVLDALNTHPKFKNFASTPPSELAVSTRIFTQKACNRIVGEAFKYADKFGYKSVTICEKPNVIRETSGMMLATGKRIQKDYPGIELWNTNIDAQMMWLTKNPEDYGVIVAGNMFGDIVSDGFAGLVGGLGFACSANIGEEVAVFEPTHGSAPKYEKLSPPIVNPMAMILSACMMLDHLGETEKAEKIRSAIAAVIKEGKVYSYDMLKLRGGADALEKGAFSTGQVLSLIHI
;
A
#
# COMPACT_ATOMS: atom_id res chain seq x y z
N MET A 1 9.42 -13.63 -0.21
CA MET A 1 8.31 -12.87 0.40
C MET A 1 7.24 -12.69 -0.67
N ASP A 2 6.01 -13.05 -0.37
CA ASP A 2 4.84 -12.89 -1.22
C ASP A 2 3.73 -12.26 -0.38
N THR A 3 3.56 -10.93 -0.52
CA THR A 3 2.69 -10.14 0.36
C THR A 3 1.83 -9.20 -0.47
N VAL A 4 0.54 -9.18 -0.18
CA VAL A 4 -0.43 -8.29 -0.81
C VAL A 4 -1.05 -7.38 0.25
N ILE A 5 -1.08 -6.08 -0.03
CA ILE A 5 -1.58 -5.07 0.90
C ILE A 5 -2.88 -4.48 0.38
N PHE A 6 -3.93 -4.64 1.15
CA PHE A 6 -5.23 -4.03 0.93
C PHE A 6 -5.32 -2.72 1.71
N ARG A 7 -5.13 -1.60 1.02
CA ARG A 7 -5.21 -0.26 1.56
C ARG A 7 -6.57 0.35 1.26
N GLN A 8 -7.27 0.82 2.27
CA GLN A 8 -8.48 1.61 2.10
C GLN A 8 -8.09 3.02 1.60
N ASN A 9 -8.68 3.51 0.49
CA ASN A 9 -8.22 4.74 -0.18
C ASN A 9 -9.17 5.95 -0.06
N THR A 10 -10.39 5.78 0.45
CA THR A 10 -11.42 6.84 0.37
C THR A 10 -11.74 7.51 1.71
N GLU A 11 -11.24 6.99 2.82
CA GLU A 11 -11.56 7.41 4.18
C GLU A 11 -10.31 7.56 5.05
N GLY A 12 -10.50 7.74 6.33
CA GLY A 12 -9.44 7.88 7.32
C GLY A 12 -8.95 9.31 7.47
N LEU A 13 -7.69 9.49 7.80
CA LEU A 13 -7.06 10.81 7.92
C LEU A 13 -6.93 11.50 6.56
N TYR A 14 -6.72 10.74 5.49
CA TYR A 14 -6.58 11.27 4.12
C TYR A 14 -7.92 11.77 3.54
N GLY A 15 -9.03 11.60 4.24
CA GLY A 15 -10.30 12.27 3.96
C GLY A 15 -10.24 13.79 4.11
N GLY A 16 -9.17 14.33 4.73
CA GLY A 16 -8.85 15.75 4.77
C GLY A 16 -9.85 16.61 5.56
N VAL A 17 -10.62 16.01 6.47
CA VAL A 17 -11.57 16.76 7.32
C VAL A 17 -10.80 17.32 8.51
N GLU A 18 -10.27 18.52 8.34
CA GLU A 18 -9.40 19.15 9.32
C GLU A 18 -9.54 20.67 9.36
N TRP A 19 -9.13 21.25 10.46
CA TRP A 19 -9.16 22.69 10.69
C TRP A 19 -7.89 23.17 11.38
N THR A 20 -7.31 24.24 10.90
CA THR A 20 -6.47 25.15 11.69
C THR A 20 -7.38 26.26 12.20
N ASN A 21 -7.28 26.63 13.48
CA ASN A 21 -8.20 27.56 14.12
C ASN A 21 -9.68 27.11 13.99
N PRO A 22 -10.06 25.97 14.58
CA PRO A 22 -11.39 25.39 14.40
C PRO A 22 -12.50 26.36 14.86
N PRO A 23 -13.62 26.43 14.11
CA PRO A 23 -14.74 27.29 14.47
C PRO A 23 -15.46 26.78 15.73
N GLN A 24 -16.23 27.65 16.37
CA GLN A 24 -16.84 27.39 17.68
C GLN A 24 -17.74 26.14 17.69
N ASN A 25 -18.53 25.93 16.65
CA ASN A 25 -19.38 24.73 16.53
C ASN A 25 -18.60 23.42 16.51
N VAL A 26 -17.39 23.39 15.93
CA VAL A 26 -16.48 22.23 15.97
C VAL A 26 -15.94 22.05 17.38
N LEU A 27 -15.51 23.13 18.03
CA LEU A 27 -15.04 23.10 19.42
C LEU A 27 -16.13 22.62 20.37
N ASP A 28 -17.36 23.10 20.20
CA ASP A 28 -18.51 22.69 21.01
C ASP A 28 -18.77 21.18 20.86
N ALA A 29 -18.73 20.67 19.63
CA ALA A 29 -18.87 19.25 19.38
C ALA A 29 -17.74 18.43 20.02
N LEU A 30 -16.49 18.88 19.90
CA LEU A 30 -15.34 18.21 20.50
C LEU A 30 -15.37 18.24 22.04
N ASN A 31 -15.87 19.32 22.63
CA ASN A 31 -16.01 19.46 24.07
C ASN A 31 -17.01 18.47 24.71
N THR A 32 -17.87 17.85 23.91
CA THR A 32 -18.70 16.74 24.40
C THR A 32 -17.88 15.49 24.76
N HIS A 33 -16.67 15.36 24.21
CA HIS A 33 -15.81 14.22 24.48
C HIS A 33 -14.90 14.47 25.70
N PRO A 34 -14.90 13.59 26.73
CA PRO A 34 -14.19 13.82 27.99
C PRO A 34 -12.68 14.11 27.83
N LYS A 35 -12.02 13.49 26.87
CA LYS A 35 -10.58 13.68 26.62
C LYS A 35 -10.24 15.03 26.02
N PHE A 36 -11.19 15.70 25.36
CA PHE A 36 -10.96 17.03 24.79
C PHE A 36 -10.82 18.10 25.86
N LYS A 37 -11.30 17.85 27.08
CA LYS A 37 -11.12 18.76 28.24
C LYS A 37 -9.66 19.17 28.48
N ASN A 38 -8.71 18.31 28.10
CA ASN A 38 -7.27 18.64 28.22
C ASN A 38 -6.84 19.78 27.30
N PHE A 39 -7.63 20.12 26.29
CA PHE A 39 -7.37 21.16 25.29
C PHE A 39 -8.35 22.34 25.37
N ALA A 40 -9.37 22.24 26.23
CA ALA A 40 -10.47 23.20 26.29
C ALA A 40 -10.05 24.66 26.62
N SER A 41 -8.91 24.83 27.28
CA SER A 41 -8.33 26.16 27.61
C SER A 41 -7.38 26.70 26.55
N THR A 42 -7.06 25.90 25.50
CA THR A 42 -6.16 26.32 24.42
C THR A 42 -6.92 27.27 23.48
N PRO A 43 -6.38 28.47 23.18
CA PRO A 43 -7.00 29.36 22.21
C PRO A 43 -7.21 28.67 20.85
N PRO A 44 -8.35 28.89 20.15
CA PRO A 44 -8.59 28.28 18.84
C PRO A 44 -7.48 28.53 17.81
N SER A 45 -6.84 29.70 17.87
CA SER A 45 -5.71 30.07 16.99
C SER A 45 -4.44 29.23 17.20
N GLU A 46 -4.36 28.52 18.31
CA GLU A 46 -3.26 27.59 18.64
C GLU A 46 -3.63 26.13 18.45
N LEU A 47 -4.85 25.85 17.94
CA LEU A 47 -5.35 24.51 17.71
C LEU A 47 -5.38 24.15 16.22
N ALA A 48 -4.93 22.96 15.90
CA ALA A 48 -5.23 22.27 14.66
C ALA A 48 -5.93 20.95 15.00
N VAL A 49 -7.00 20.63 14.29
CA VAL A 49 -7.81 19.44 14.51
C VAL A 49 -7.92 18.69 13.20
N SER A 50 -7.62 17.39 13.22
CA SER A 50 -7.86 16.46 12.11
C SER A 50 -8.75 15.33 12.59
N THR A 51 -9.68 14.90 11.74
CA THR A 51 -10.62 13.83 12.07
C THR A 51 -10.29 12.58 11.27
N ARG A 52 -10.41 11.42 11.90
CA ARG A 52 -10.28 10.12 11.27
C ARG A 52 -11.67 9.48 11.18
N ILE A 53 -12.18 9.35 9.97
CA ILE A 53 -13.53 8.85 9.73
C ILE A 53 -13.45 7.49 9.04
N PHE A 54 -14.14 6.49 9.60
CA PHE A 54 -14.35 5.18 8.99
C PHE A 54 -15.84 4.91 8.88
N THR A 55 -16.24 4.30 7.77
CA THR A 55 -17.60 3.78 7.63
C THR A 55 -17.61 2.25 7.67
N GLN A 56 -18.69 1.68 8.18
CA GLN A 56 -18.87 0.23 8.20
C GLN A 56 -18.88 -0.35 6.77
N LYS A 57 -19.42 0.42 5.79
CA LYS A 57 -19.45 0.03 4.38
C LYS A 57 -18.02 -0.14 3.84
N ALA A 58 -17.14 0.82 4.07
CA ALA A 58 -15.76 0.76 3.59
C ALA A 58 -14.95 -0.34 4.30
N CYS A 59 -15.14 -0.50 5.62
CA CYS A 59 -14.53 -1.60 6.36
C CYS A 59 -14.98 -2.96 5.82
N ASN A 60 -16.28 -3.14 5.58
CA ASN A 60 -16.81 -4.39 5.02
C ASN A 60 -16.22 -4.71 3.64
N ARG A 61 -16.12 -3.70 2.78
CA ARG A 61 -15.58 -3.85 1.43
C ARG A 61 -14.11 -4.27 1.47
N ILE A 62 -13.25 -3.48 2.11
CA ILE A 62 -11.80 -3.74 2.06
C ILE A 62 -11.42 -5.05 2.76
N VAL A 63 -12.00 -5.34 3.92
CA VAL A 63 -11.74 -6.58 4.64
C VAL A 63 -12.32 -7.78 3.89
N GLY A 64 -13.53 -7.63 3.33
CA GLY A 64 -14.16 -8.68 2.53
C GLY A 64 -13.33 -9.06 1.30
N GLU A 65 -12.84 -8.07 0.56
CA GLU A 65 -11.99 -8.32 -0.61
C GLU A 65 -10.65 -8.96 -0.22
N ALA A 66 -10.07 -8.59 0.91
CA ALA A 66 -8.85 -9.22 1.40
C ALA A 66 -9.05 -10.71 1.74
N PHE A 67 -10.16 -11.08 2.40
CA PHE A 67 -10.47 -12.48 2.66
C PHE A 67 -10.78 -13.27 1.39
N LYS A 68 -11.54 -12.70 0.45
CA LYS A 68 -11.78 -13.32 -0.86
C LYS A 68 -10.48 -13.58 -1.61
N TYR A 69 -9.57 -12.60 -1.59
CA TYR A 69 -8.25 -12.73 -2.21
C TYR A 69 -7.43 -13.84 -1.55
N ALA A 70 -7.39 -13.85 -0.22
CA ALA A 70 -6.68 -14.87 0.53
C ALA A 70 -7.20 -16.28 0.21
N ASP A 71 -8.51 -16.46 0.16
CA ASP A 71 -9.16 -17.73 -0.19
C ASP A 71 -8.83 -18.15 -1.63
N LYS A 72 -9.00 -17.24 -2.59
CA LYS A 72 -8.74 -17.47 -4.01
C LYS A 72 -7.30 -17.90 -4.30
N PHE A 73 -6.33 -17.31 -3.61
CA PHE A 73 -4.89 -17.53 -3.86
C PHE A 73 -4.21 -18.43 -2.82
N GLY A 74 -4.98 -19.00 -1.88
CA GLY A 74 -4.49 -19.99 -0.94
C GLY A 74 -3.64 -19.45 0.21
N TYR A 75 -3.75 -18.15 0.53
CA TYR A 75 -3.09 -17.56 1.70
C TYR A 75 -3.72 -18.07 3.00
N LYS A 76 -2.89 -18.29 4.00
CA LYS A 76 -3.31 -18.90 5.27
C LYS A 76 -3.77 -17.89 6.31
N SER A 77 -3.44 -16.62 6.14
CA SER A 77 -3.77 -15.57 7.09
C SER A 77 -4.13 -14.25 6.40
N VAL A 78 -5.00 -13.48 7.05
CA VAL A 78 -5.27 -12.06 6.80
C VAL A 78 -4.90 -11.28 8.06
N THR A 79 -4.00 -10.31 7.92
CA THR A 79 -3.53 -9.47 9.02
C THR A 79 -4.20 -8.10 8.95
N ILE A 80 -4.94 -7.71 9.98
CA ILE A 80 -5.42 -6.34 10.13
C ILE A 80 -4.33 -5.51 10.82
N CYS A 81 -3.75 -4.57 10.08
CA CYS A 81 -2.71 -3.67 10.56
C CYS A 81 -3.33 -2.30 10.88
N GLU A 82 -3.58 -2.06 12.15
CA GLU A 82 -4.24 -0.87 12.68
C GLU A 82 -3.64 -0.46 14.04
N LYS A 83 -4.27 0.39 14.82
CA LYS A 83 -3.82 0.78 16.16
C LYS A 83 -4.95 0.75 17.20
N PRO A 84 -5.66 -0.37 17.39
CA PRO A 84 -6.87 -0.43 18.22
C PRO A 84 -6.61 -0.21 19.72
N ASN A 85 -5.39 -0.36 20.20
CA ASN A 85 -5.02 -0.07 21.59
C ASN A 85 -5.03 1.43 21.92
N VAL A 86 -4.91 2.31 20.91
CA VAL A 86 -4.92 3.76 21.04
C VAL A 86 -6.10 4.38 20.31
N ILE A 87 -6.30 4.03 19.03
CA ILE A 87 -7.37 4.53 18.17
C ILE A 87 -8.53 3.52 18.24
N ARG A 88 -9.29 3.56 19.34
CA ARG A 88 -10.20 2.48 19.70
C ARG A 88 -11.39 2.35 18.77
N GLU A 89 -11.97 3.46 18.34
CA GLU A 89 -13.23 3.45 17.59
C GLU A 89 -13.02 3.04 16.14
N THR A 90 -12.23 3.76 15.38
CA THR A 90 -12.04 3.48 13.95
C THR A 90 -11.23 2.20 13.71
N SER A 91 -10.10 2.02 14.38
CA SER A 91 -9.33 0.77 14.29
C SER A 91 -10.08 -0.43 14.88
N GLY A 92 -10.88 -0.19 15.94
CA GLY A 92 -11.76 -1.21 16.53
C GLY A 92 -12.85 -1.67 15.57
N MET A 93 -13.46 -0.75 14.80
CA MET A 93 -14.43 -1.08 13.76
C MET A 93 -13.82 -1.99 12.68
N MET A 94 -12.61 -1.69 12.21
CA MET A 94 -11.89 -2.53 11.24
C MET A 94 -11.65 -3.94 11.80
N LEU A 95 -11.14 -4.03 13.04
CA LEU A 95 -10.87 -5.31 13.69
C LEU A 95 -12.15 -6.13 13.96
N ALA A 96 -13.21 -5.47 14.42
CA ALA A 96 -14.51 -6.13 14.62
C ALA A 96 -15.08 -6.66 13.30
N THR A 97 -14.91 -5.91 12.22
CA THR A 97 -15.29 -6.35 10.87
C THR A 97 -14.50 -7.59 10.45
N GLY A 98 -13.19 -7.62 10.69
CA GLY A 98 -12.36 -8.79 10.40
C GLY A 98 -12.82 -10.04 11.17
N LYS A 99 -13.06 -9.91 12.45
CA LYS A 99 -13.58 -11.02 13.29
C LYS A 99 -14.94 -11.53 12.83
N ARG A 100 -15.78 -10.69 12.26
CA ARG A 100 -17.08 -11.08 11.73
C ARG A 100 -16.94 -11.83 10.40
N ILE A 101 -16.16 -11.28 9.47
CA ILE A 101 -15.97 -11.85 8.12
C ILE A 101 -15.18 -13.16 8.18
N GLN A 102 -14.20 -13.26 9.05
CA GLN A 102 -13.38 -14.47 9.23
C GLN A 102 -14.22 -15.74 9.52
N LYS A 103 -15.42 -15.58 10.09
CA LYS A 103 -16.33 -16.73 10.35
C LYS A 103 -16.77 -17.44 9.07
N ASP A 104 -16.82 -16.72 7.95
CA ASP A 104 -17.16 -17.25 6.63
C ASP A 104 -15.95 -17.92 5.94
N TYR A 105 -14.74 -17.76 6.51
CA TYR A 105 -13.48 -18.29 6.01
C TYR A 105 -12.71 -19.07 7.08
N PRO A 106 -13.22 -20.23 7.55
CA PRO A 106 -12.65 -20.95 8.70
C PRO A 106 -11.23 -21.48 8.48
N GLY A 107 -10.80 -21.58 7.22
CA GLY A 107 -9.44 -22.01 6.85
C GLY A 107 -8.40 -20.88 6.83
N ILE A 108 -8.81 -19.62 7.09
CA ILE A 108 -7.94 -18.45 7.05
C ILE A 108 -7.85 -17.86 8.45
N GLU A 109 -6.65 -17.75 8.98
CA GLU A 109 -6.40 -17.13 10.27
C GLU A 109 -6.53 -15.61 10.19
N LEU A 110 -7.13 -15.01 11.21
CA LEU A 110 -7.15 -13.56 11.37
C LEU A 110 -6.07 -13.14 12.37
N TRP A 111 -5.07 -12.42 11.88
CA TRP A 111 -4.07 -11.77 12.70
C TRP A 111 -4.39 -10.29 12.91
N ASN A 112 -3.87 -9.72 13.98
CA ASN A 112 -4.00 -8.30 14.29
C ASN A 112 -2.65 -7.78 14.78
N THR A 113 -2.15 -6.74 14.11
CA THR A 113 -0.92 -6.07 14.49
C THR A 113 -1.13 -4.57 14.67
N ASN A 114 -0.41 -3.97 15.61
CA ASN A 114 -0.32 -2.51 15.68
C ASN A 114 0.69 -2.03 14.64
N ILE A 115 0.41 -0.89 13.99
CA ILE A 115 1.23 -0.35 12.90
C ILE A 115 2.72 -0.22 13.27
N ASP A 116 3.04 0.24 14.46
CA ASP A 116 4.41 0.36 14.96
C ASP A 116 5.09 -1.02 15.10
N ALA A 117 4.38 -2.00 15.65
CA ALA A 117 4.86 -3.36 15.74
C ALA A 117 4.99 -4.02 14.35
N GLN A 118 4.06 -3.73 13.44
CA GLN A 118 4.12 -4.21 12.06
C GLN A 118 5.40 -3.75 11.35
N MET A 119 5.79 -2.49 11.52
CA MET A 119 7.04 -1.97 10.94
C MET A 119 8.29 -2.64 11.51
N MET A 120 8.27 -3.05 12.77
CA MET A 120 9.34 -3.86 13.36
C MET A 120 9.34 -5.29 12.78
N TRP A 121 8.18 -5.94 12.72
CA TRP A 121 8.08 -7.31 12.18
C TRP A 121 8.44 -7.38 10.70
N LEU A 122 8.10 -6.36 9.92
CA LEU A 122 8.51 -6.19 8.54
C LEU A 122 10.03 -6.31 8.35
N THR A 123 10.83 -5.82 9.30
CA THR A 123 12.29 -5.91 9.22
C THR A 123 12.86 -7.24 9.73
N LYS A 124 12.06 -8.03 10.46
CA LYS A 124 12.48 -9.29 11.08
C LYS A 124 11.98 -10.53 10.34
N ASN A 125 10.69 -10.57 10.10
CA ASN A 125 9.98 -11.75 9.57
C ASN A 125 8.95 -11.34 8.51
N PRO A 126 9.35 -10.65 7.43
CA PRO A 126 8.40 -10.18 6.41
C PRO A 126 7.69 -11.33 5.69
N GLU A 127 8.30 -12.51 5.65
CA GLU A 127 7.77 -13.72 5.00
C GLU A 127 6.58 -14.35 5.74
N ASP A 128 6.33 -13.99 6.99
CA ASP A 128 5.19 -14.50 7.76
C ASP A 128 3.86 -13.88 7.29
N TYR A 129 3.92 -12.78 6.55
CA TYR A 129 2.75 -12.01 6.14
C TYR A 129 2.37 -12.28 4.69
N GLY A 130 1.15 -12.80 4.48
CA GLY A 130 0.56 -12.99 3.14
C GLY A 130 -0.33 -11.82 2.74
N VAL A 131 -1.51 -11.68 3.37
CA VAL A 131 -2.46 -10.60 3.09
C VAL A 131 -2.54 -9.65 4.28
N ILE A 132 -2.29 -8.36 4.04
CA ILE A 132 -2.39 -7.31 5.06
C ILE A 132 -3.51 -6.34 4.67
N VAL A 133 -4.35 -5.97 5.64
CA VAL A 133 -5.42 -4.98 5.47
C VAL A 133 -5.18 -3.81 6.41
N ALA A 134 -5.29 -2.60 5.91
CA ALA A 134 -5.11 -1.39 6.70
C ALA A 134 -6.00 -0.24 6.21
N GLY A 135 -6.26 0.71 7.10
CA GLY A 135 -6.81 2.01 6.73
C GLY A 135 -5.85 2.80 5.86
N ASN A 136 -6.31 3.95 5.31
CA ASN A 136 -5.58 4.67 4.27
C ASN A 136 -4.13 5.02 4.68
N MET A 137 -3.94 5.79 5.74
CA MET A 137 -2.61 6.22 6.17
C MET A 137 -1.70 5.04 6.58
N PHE A 138 -2.23 4.07 7.32
CA PHE A 138 -1.42 2.93 7.75
C PHE A 138 -1.11 1.99 6.60
N GLY A 139 -2.04 1.83 5.66
CA GLY A 139 -1.81 1.09 4.42
C GLY A 139 -0.71 1.71 3.57
N ASP A 140 -0.65 3.05 3.48
CA ASP A 140 0.42 3.79 2.81
C ASP A 140 1.79 3.49 3.43
N ILE A 141 1.90 3.63 4.75
CA ILE A 141 3.14 3.37 5.48
C ILE A 141 3.62 1.92 5.29
N VAL A 142 2.70 0.97 5.40
CA VAL A 142 3.03 -0.46 5.28
C VAL A 142 3.42 -0.82 3.85
N SER A 143 2.70 -0.31 2.84
CA SER A 143 3.00 -0.61 1.43
C SER A 143 4.38 -0.10 1.03
N ASP A 144 4.75 1.12 1.43
CA ASP A 144 6.07 1.68 1.16
C ASP A 144 7.18 0.92 1.89
N GLY A 145 6.91 0.51 3.13
CA GLY A 145 7.84 -0.33 3.89
C GLY A 145 8.11 -1.68 3.22
N PHE A 146 7.07 -2.39 2.79
CA PHE A 146 7.23 -3.66 2.09
C PHE A 146 7.85 -3.48 0.70
N ALA A 147 7.52 -2.40 -0.03
CA ALA A 147 8.17 -2.08 -1.30
C ALA A 147 9.69 -1.91 -1.14
N GLY A 148 10.14 -1.31 -0.03
CA GLY A 148 11.55 -1.17 0.30
C GLY A 148 12.30 -2.51 0.40
N LEU A 149 11.64 -3.58 0.86
CA LEU A 149 12.24 -4.90 0.98
C LEU A 149 12.42 -5.65 -0.35
N VAL A 150 11.56 -5.37 -1.33
CA VAL A 150 11.63 -6.02 -2.66
C VAL A 150 12.51 -5.27 -3.67
N GLY A 151 13.25 -4.28 -3.22
CA GLY A 151 14.18 -3.52 -4.07
C GLY A 151 13.74 -2.08 -4.34
N GLY A 152 12.63 -1.64 -3.74
CA GLY A 152 12.11 -0.28 -3.85
C GLY A 152 10.87 -0.15 -4.71
N LEU A 153 10.38 1.07 -4.82
CA LEU A 153 9.14 1.39 -5.53
C LEU A 153 9.18 1.07 -7.04
N GLY A 154 10.37 0.89 -7.63
CA GLY A 154 10.54 0.46 -9.02
C GLY A 154 10.00 -0.94 -9.34
N PHE A 155 9.65 -1.73 -8.32
CA PHE A 155 9.01 -3.04 -8.42
C PHE A 155 7.58 -3.06 -7.89
N ALA A 156 7.14 -2.00 -7.22
CA ALA A 156 5.85 -1.96 -6.54
C ALA A 156 4.72 -1.63 -7.52
N CYS A 157 3.98 -2.65 -7.90
CA CYS A 157 2.76 -2.53 -8.69
C CYS A 157 1.53 -2.32 -7.79
N SER A 158 0.50 -1.65 -8.30
CA SER A 158 -0.75 -1.48 -7.58
C SER A 158 -1.99 -1.48 -8.48
N ALA A 159 -3.14 -1.65 -7.84
CA ALA A 159 -4.44 -1.56 -8.47
C ALA A 159 -5.44 -0.87 -7.52
N ASN A 160 -6.15 0.11 -8.03
CA ASN A 160 -7.30 0.74 -7.36
C ASN A 160 -8.58 0.15 -7.97
N ILE A 161 -9.24 -0.73 -7.24
CA ILE A 161 -10.40 -1.47 -7.75
C ILE A 161 -11.67 -0.92 -7.10
N GLY A 162 -12.53 -0.30 -7.91
CA GLY A 162 -13.86 0.16 -7.56
C GLY A 162 -14.96 -0.80 -8.00
N GLU A 163 -16.21 -0.39 -7.85
CA GLU A 163 -17.37 -1.20 -8.26
C GLU A 163 -17.54 -1.21 -9.80
N GLU A 164 -17.22 -0.11 -10.49
CA GLU A 164 -17.43 0.07 -11.93
C GLU A 164 -16.12 0.27 -12.70
N VAL A 165 -15.08 0.75 -12.03
CA VAL A 165 -13.81 1.14 -12.65
C VAL A 165 -12.64 0.55 -11.88
N ALA A 166 -11.65 0.05 -12.60
CA ALA A 166 -10.36 -0.35 -12.04
C ALA A 166 -9.23 0.47 -12.69
N VAL A 167 -8.28 0.94 -11.88
CA VAL A 167 -7.09 1.67 -12.33
C VAL A 167 -5.87 0.89 -11.89
N PHE A 168 -4.95 0.63 -12.83
CA PHE A 168 -3.71 -0.10 -12.60
C PHE A 168 -2.53 0.84 -12.82
N GLU A 169 -1.76 1.05 -11.80
CA GLU A 169 -0.66 2.01 -11.79
C GLU A 169 0.48 1.53 -10.88
N PRO A 170 1.73 1.98 -11.09
CA PRO A 170 2.78 1.80 -10.10
C PRO A 170 2.44 2.50 -8.79
N THR A 171 2.93 1.99 -7.68
CA THR A 171 2.79 2.65 -6.38
C THR A 171 3.55 3.99 -6.32
N HIS A 172 4.66 4.09 -7.06
CA HIS A 172 5.46 5.32 -7.10
C HIS A 172 4.78 6.45 -7.88
N GLY A 173 5.07 7.69 -7.50
CA GLY A 173 4.63 8.88 -8.22
C GLY A 173 5.37 9.11 -9.55
N SER A 174 5.03 10.20 -10.24
CA SER A 174 5.52 10.54 -11.59
C SER A 174 7.02 10.90 -11.68
N ALA A 175 7.66 11.25 -10.57
CA ALA A 175 9.08 11.58 -10.47
C ALA A 175 9.65 12.48 -11.61
N PRO A 176 9.11 13.71 -11.80
CA PRO A 176 9.39 14.57 -12.95
C PRO A 176 10.87 14.91 -13.11
N LYS A 177 11.67 14.75 -12.07
CA LYS A 177 13.13 14.95 -12.10
C LYS A 177 13.86 14.06 -13.11
N TYR A 178 13.24 12.93 -13.53
CA TYR A 178 13.83 12.00 -14.49
C TYR A 178 13.36 12.22 -15.93
N GLU A 179 12.36 13.08 -16.17
CA GLU A 179 11.76 13.31 -17.48
C GLU A 179 12.78 13.77 -18.53
N LYS A 180 13.74 14.59 -18.12
CA LYS A 180 14.75 15.18 -19.02
C LYS A 180 15.98 14.30 -19.24
N LEU A 181 16.05 13.12 -18.65
CA LEU A 181 17.18 12.22 -18.84
C LEU A 181 17.08 11.49 -20.19
N SER A 182 18.15 11.54 -20.95
CA SER A 182 18.28 10.84 -22.23
C SER A 182 19.61 10.09 -22.29
N PRO A 183 19.58 8.75 -22.42
CA PRO A 183 18.38 7.90 -22.42
C PRO A 183 17.69 7.82 -21.04
N PRO A 184 16.39 7.43 -20.98
CA PRO A 184 15.68 7.23 -19.73
C PRO A 184 16.34 6.12 -18.90
N ILE A 185 16.35 6.29 -17.56
CA ILE A 185 17.00 5.34 -16.64
C ILE A 185 16.02 4.66 -15.65
N VAL A 186 14.76 5.08 -15.66
CA VAL A 186 13.78 4.57 -14.68
C VAL A 186 13.53 3.08 -14.86
N ASN A 187 13.33 2.39 -13.75
CA ASN A 187 12.97 0.98 -13.74
C ASN A 187 11.55 0.80 -14.30
N PRO A 188 11.33 0.03 -15.38
CA PRO A 188 10.00 -0.14 -15.96
C PRO A 188 9.16 -1.23 -15.28
N MET A 189 9.74 -2.01 -14.36
CA MET A 189 9.12 -3.25 -13.87
C MET A 189 7.83 -3.01 -13.09
N ALA A 190 7.74 -1.94 -12.29
CA ALA A 190 6.51 -1.62 -11.57
C ALA A 190 5.32 -1.38 -12.53
N MET A 191 5.53 -0.66 -13.63
CA MET A 191 4.51 -0.41 -14.65
C MET A 191 4.10 -1.71 -15.36
N ILE A 192 5.06 -2.55 -15.73
CA ILE A 192 4.80 -3.83 -16.40
C ILE A 192 4.03 -4.77 -15.47
N LEU A 193 4.42 -4.84 -14.19
CA LEU A 193 3.72 -5.65 -13.19
C LEU A 193 2.30 -5.13 -12.91
N SER A 194 2.09 -3.81 -12.93
CA SER A 194 0.74 -3.23 -12.86
C SER A 194 -0.11 -3.62 -14.08
N ALA A 195 0.49 -3.67 -15.27
CA ALA A 195 -0.19 -4.20 -16.47
C ALA A 195 -0.50 -5.71 -16.33
N CYS A 196 0.35 -6.49 -15.66
CA CYS A 196 0.03 -7.89 -15.34
C CYS A 196 -1.20 -8.00 -14.40
N MET A 197 -1.31 -7.11 -13.40
CA MET A 197 -2.52 -7.07 -12.55
C MET A 197 -3.77 -6.74 -13.37
N MET A 198 -3.66 -5.83 -14.35
CA MET A 198 -4.75 -5.53 -15.27
C MET A 198 -5.15 -6.76 -16.10
N LEU A 199 -4.19 -7.49 -16.64
CA LEU A 199 -4.45 -8.72 -17.39
C LEU A 199 -5.15 -9.78 -16.53
N ASP A 200 -4.72 -9.96 -15.29
CA ASP A 200 -5.39 -10.86 -14.34
C ASP A 200 -6.84 -10.43 -14.06
N HIS A 201 -7.07 -9.14 -13.92
CA HIS A 201 -8.41 -8.58 -13.71
C HIS A 201 -9.33 -8.84 -14.91
N LEU A 202 -8.78 -8.81 -16.12
CA LEU A 202 -9.49 -9.08 -17.38
C LEU A 202 -9.62 -10.58 -17.69
N GLY A 203 -9.09 -11.47 -16.84
CA GLY A 203 -9.11 -12.92 -17.05
C GLY A 203 -8.01 -13.46 -17.96
N GLU A 204 -7.06 -12.62 -18.38
CA GLU A 204 -5.92 -12.97 -19.26
C GLU A 204 -4.71 -13.48 -18.45
N THR A 205 -4.95 -14.34 -17.48
CA THR A 205 -3.95 -14.79 -16.49
C THR A 205 -2.74 -15.47 -17.13
N GLU A 206 -2.93 -16.25 -18.19
CA GLU A 206 -1.81 -16.90 -18.89
C GLU A 206 -0.83 -15.89 -19.51
N LYS A 207 -1.36 -14.78 -20.04
CA LYS A 207 -0.53 -13.70 -20.59
C LYS A 207 0.22 -12.97 -19.48
N ALA A 208 -0.46 -12.68 -18.37
CA ALA A 208 0.15 -12.07 -17.20
C ALA A 208 1.30 -12.93 -16.67
N GLU A 209 1.11 -14.24 -16.57
CA GLU A 209 2.13 -15.16 -16.06
C GLU A 209 3.35 -15.28 -16.98
N LYS A 210 3.16 -15.25 -18.30
CA LYS A 210 4.28 -15.20 -19.25
C LYS A 210 5.15 -13.96 -19.03
N ILE A 211 4.51 -12.78 -18.82
CA ILE A 211 5.24 -11.54 -18.57
C ILE A 211 5.99 -11.61 -17.23
N ARG A 212 5.34 -12.08 -16.15
CA ARG A 212 6.00 -12.26 -14.85
C ARG A 212 7.19 -13.20 -14.93
N SER A 213 7.03 -14.32 -15.62
CA SER A 213 8.09 -15.30 -15.82
C SER A 213 9.26 -14.71 -16.60
N ALA A 214 9.02 -13.88 -17.62
CA ALA A 214 10.08 -13.18 -18.36
C ALA A 214 10.84 -12.19 -17.46
N ILE A 215 10.12 -11.39 -16.65
CA ILE A 215 10.76 -10.50 -15.66
C ILE A 215 11.61 -11.30 -14.67
N ALA A 216 11.06 -12.37 -14.11
CA ALA A 216 11.78 -13.23 -13.17
C ALA A 216 13.05 -13.84 -13.79
N ALA A 217 13.00 -14.24 -15.06
CA ALA A 217 14.15 -14.74 -15.79
C ALA A 217 15.25 -13.67 -15.95
N VAL A 218 14.89 -12.45 -16.34
CA VAL A 218 15.84 -11.32 -16.46
C VAL A 218 16.51 -11.00 -15.12
N ILE A 219 15.73 -10.95 -14.03
CA ILE A 219 16.27 -10.71 -12.69
C ILE A 219 17.21 -11.86 -12.27
N LYS A 220 16.81 -13.10 -12.49
CA LYS A 220 17.59 -14.29 -12.14
C LYS A 220 18.90 -14.38 -12.95
N GLU A 221 18.88 -13.99 -14.21
CA GLU A 221 20.06 -13.97 -15.08
C GLU A 221 21.11 -12.97 -14.58
N GLY A 222 20.68 -11.88 -13.96
CA GLY A 222 21.56 -10.92 -13.30
C GLY A 222 22.52 -10.21 -14.23
N LYS A 223 22.13 -9.96 -15.46
CA LYS A 223 22.96 -9.25 -16.46
C LYS A 223 22.60 -7.77 -16.62
N VAL A 224 21.38 -7.41 -16.24
CA VAL A 224 20.82 -6.08 -16.45
C VAL A 224 20.25 -5.53 -15.16
N TYR A 225 20.70 -4.38 -14.78
CA TYR A 225 20.30 -3.70 -13.55
C TYR A 225 19.89 -2.27 -13.83
N SER A 226 18.71 -1.88 -13.38
CA SER A 226 18.36 -0.45 -13.28
C SER A 226 19.13 0.21 -12.14
N TYR A 227 19.15 1.53 -12.09
CA TYR A 227 19.92 2.29 -11.08
C TYR A 227 19.49 1.95 -9.64
N ASP A 228 18.20 1.72 -9.41
CA ASP A 228 17.64 1.38 -8.11
C ASP A 228 18.04 -0.05 -7.67
N MET A 229 18.11 -1.00 -8.58
CA MET A 229 18.65 -2.36 -8.31
C MET A 229 20.10 -2.31 -7.82
N LEU A 230 20.89 -1.38 -8.36
CA LEU A 230 22.28 -1.15 -7.92
C LEU A 230 22.38 -0.23 -6.70
N LYS A 231 21.25 0.19 -6.11
CA LYS A 231 21.19 1.15 -4.99
C LYS A 231 21.88 2.49 -5.29
N LEU A 232 21.94 2.86 -6.57
CA LEU A 232 22.48 4.15 -7.00
C LEU A 232 21.42 5.24 -6.84
N ARG A 233 21.87 6.48 -6.68
CA ARG A 233 20.98 7.63 -6.86
C ARG A 233 20.67 7.79 -8.35
N GLY A 234 19.41 8.01 -8.68
CA GLY A 234 19.02 8.29 -10.05
C GLY A 234 19.57 9.63 -10.53
N GLY A 235 20.31 9.61 -11.62
CA GLY A 235 20.95 10.76 -12.23
C GLY A 235 21.55 10.41 -13.58
N ALA A 236 22.02 11.41 -14.33
CA ALA A 236 22.63 11.21 -15.64
C ALA A 236 23.87 10.28 -15.61
N ASP A 237 24.58 10.28 -14.48
CA ASP A 237 25.79 9.49 -14.24
C ASP A 237 25.49 8.00 -13.85
N ALA A 238 24.22 7.62 -13.72
CA ALA A 238 23.85 6.27 -13.34
C ALA A 238 24.30 5.21 -14.37
N LEU A 239 24.25 5.55 -15.65
CA LEU A 239 24.70 4.67 -16.74
C LEU A 239 26.22 4.44 -16.71
N GLU A 240 27.01 5.47 -16.42
CA GLU A 240 28.46 5.38 -16.25
C GLU A 240 28.85 4.52 -15.05
N LYS A 241 27.95 4.42 -14.05
CA LYS A 241 28.10 3.57 -12.85
C LYS A 241 27.60 2.14 -13.03
N GLY A 242 27.26 1.76 -14.25
CA GLY A 242 26.87 0.39 -14.60
C GLY A 242 25.37 0.11 -14.60
N ALA A 243 24.53 1.12 -14.41
CA ALA A 243 23.08 0.96 -14.59
C ALA A 243 22.75 0.87 -16.09
N PHE A 244 21.67 0.19 -16.40
CA PHE A 244 21.12 0.10 -17.76
C PHE A 244 19.99 1.10 -17.94
N SER A 245 19.79 1.56 -19.18
CA SER A 245 18.68 2.41 -19.53
C SER A 245 17.35 1.63 -19.48
N THR A 246 16.23 2.34 -19.33
CA THR A 246 14.88 1.75 -19.39
C THR A 246 14.68 0.91 -20.65
N GLY A 247 15.14 1.39 -21.82
CA GLY A 247 15.03 0.66 -23.07
C GLY A 247 15.86 -0.63 -23.10
N GLN A 248 17.05 -0.64 -22.51
CA GLN A 248 17.88 -1.85 -22.40
C GLN A 248 17.25 -2.88 -21.48
N VAL A 249 16.65 -2.46 -20.36
CA VAL A 249 15.92 -3.36 -19.47
C VAL A 249 14.72 -3.97 -20.19
N LEU A 250 13.94 -3.15 -20.89
CA LEU A 250 12.76 -3.62 -21.66
C LEU A 250 13.13 -4.59 -22.77
N SER A 251 14.26 -4.36 -23.47
CA SER A 251 14.68 -5.20 -24.60
C SER A 251 15.00 -6.64 -24.21
N LEU A 252 15.22 -6.92 -22.94
CA LEU A 252 15.49 -8.27 -22.43
C LEU A 252 14.25 -8.98 -21.88
N ILE A 253 13.16 -8.23 -21.63
CA ILE A 253 11.87 -8.81 -21.25
C ILE A 253 11.18 -9.23 -22.55
N HIS A 254 11.65 -10.32 -23.17
CA HIS A 254 11.02 -10.88 -24.35
C HIS A 254 9.85 -11.79 -23.96
N ILE A 255 8.70 -11.59 -24.57
CA ILE A 255 7.46 -12.36 -24.36
C ILE A 255 7.22 -13.26 -25.57
#